data_584fb486c8f2a48a2b2b9555fc94fcb6
#
_entry.id   584fb486c8f2a48a2b2b9555fc94fcb6
#
_cell.length_a   1.000
_cell.length_b   1.000
_cell.length_c   1.000
_cell.angle_alpha   90.00
_cell.angle_beta   90.00
_cell.angle_gamma   90.00
#
_symmetry.space_group_name_H-M   'P 1'
#
loop_
_entity.id
_entity.type
_entity.pdbx_description
1 polymer ?
#
loop_
_entity_poly.entity_id
_entity_poly.type
_entity_poly.pdbx_seq_one_letter_code
_entity_poly.pdbx_strand_id
1 'polypeptide(L)'
;RFGQTIMDFPEYMVDHTSAFENTVFSHANEEELIQRHILGLRFFNFIKELPINEKTNFSASCIISFYRTGSNETIKILHTTRYFSCSNGGSVILGLCTYSPYFGSHNKQDGIIVNLVTGETIRRNVYEACDRKILSRRQLEILSLIAKGVPSKQIADNLNISVYTVNRHRQDI
;
A
#
# COMPACT_ATOMS: atom_id res chain seq x y z
N ARG A 1 6.34 3.66 -22.33
CA ARG A 1 5.79 4.80 -23.15
C ARG A 1 4.53 5.42 -22.52
N PHE A 2 3.70 4.66 -21.81
CA PHE A 2 2.49 5.20 -21.17
C PHE A 2 2.81 6.32 -20.18
N GLY A 3 3.77 6.11 -19.28
CA GLY A 3 4.22 7.11 -18.32
C GLY A 3 4.78 8.37 -18.97
N GLN A 4 5.51 8.23 -20.08
CA GLN A 4 6.06 9.36 -20.84
C GLN A 4 4.97 10.23 -21.47
N THR A 5 3.89 9.63 -22.00
CA THR A 5 2.85 10.37 -22.72
C THR A 5 1.87 11.06 -21.79
N ILE A 6 1.59 10.49 -20.61
CA ILE A 6 0.56 11.00 -19.69
C ILE A 6 1.16 11.78 -18.52
N MET A 7 2.32 11.35 -18.01
CA MET A 7 2.95 11.95 -16.83
C MET A 7 4.19 12.78 -17.19
N ASP A 8 4.53 12.91 -18.47
CA ASP A 8 5.71 13.65 -19.00
C ASP A 8 7.04 13.16 -18.35
N PHE A 9 7.13 11.87 -18.00
CA PHE A 9 8.38 11.32 -17.48
C PHE A 9 9.43 11.21 -18.58
N PRO A 10 10.66 11.72 -18.35
CA PRO A 10 11.76 11.53 -19.28
C PRO A 10 12.10 10.04 -19.46
N GLU A 11 12.53 9.67 -20.68
CA GLU A 11 12.83 8.27 -21.02
C GLU A 11 13.94 7.65 -20.15
N TYR A 12 14.89 8.47 -19.68
CA TYR A 12 15.97 8.03 -18.79
C TYR A 12 15.58 7.76 -17.33
N MET A 13 14.34 8.06 -16.96
CA MET A 13 13.81 7.75 -15.61
C MET A 13 13.35 6.30 -15.46
N VAL A 14 13.41 5.49 -16.51
CA VAL A 14 13.12 4.06 -16.41
C VAL A 14 14.32 3.38 -15.73
N ASP A 15 14.22 3.16 -14.45
CA ASP A 15 15.19 2.38 -13.69
C ASP A 15 14.85 0.89 -13.83
N HIS A 16 15.74 0.14 -14.49
CA HIS A 16 15.59 -1.31 -14.65
C HIS A 16 15.89 -2.10 -13.38
N THR A 17 16.43 -1.44 -12.34
CA THR A 17 16.85 -2.07 -11.08
C THR A 17 15.87 -1.83 -9.92
N SER A 18 15.09 -0.77 -9.99
CA SER A 18 14.01 -0.50 -9.04
C SER A 18 12.67 -0.68 -9.73
N ALA A 19 11.75 -1.31 -9.04
CA ALA A 19 10.37 -1.21 -9.44
C ALA A 19 10.03 0.29 -9.49
N PHE A 20 9.98 0.86 -10.68
CA PHE A 20 9.32 2.06 -11.19
C PHE A 20 8.67 3.05 -10.19
N GLU A 21 8.48 2.63 -8.94
CA GLU A 21 7.60 3.28 -7.98
C GLU A 21 8.15 4.61 -7.43
N ASN A 22 9.43 4.70 -7.09
CA ASN A 22 9.97 5.91 -6.44
C ASN A 22 9.89 7.14 -7.34
N THR A 23 10.20 7.01 -8.62
CA THR A 23 10.14 8.11 -9.59
C THR A 23 8.69 8.50 -9.90
N VAL A 24 7.80 7.51 -10.03
CA VAL A 24 6.36 7.76 -10.23
C VAL A 24 5.79 8.48 -9.01
N PHE A 25 6.09 8.02 -7.83
CA PHE A 25 5.51 8.56 -6.60
C PHE A 25 6.06 9.90 -6.15
N SER A 26 7.20 10.34 -6.65
CA SER A 26 7.72 11.70 -6.36
C SER A 26 6.80 12.83 -6.85
N HIS A 27 5.88 12.53 -7.77
CA HIS A 27 4.90 13.47 -8.31
C HIS A 27 3.47 13.19 -7.84
N ALA A 28 3.28 12.20 -6.97
CA ALA A 28 1.97 11.84 -6.44
C ALA A 28 1.57 12.73 -5.25
N ASN A 29 0.26 12.88 -5.04
CA ASN A 29 -0.24 13.44 -3.80
C ASN A 29 0.16 12.54 -2.62
N GLU A 30 0.82 13.10 -1.61
CA GLU A 30 1.43 12.35 -0.50
C GLU A 30 0.37 11.63 0.34
N GLU A 31 -0.77 12.27 0.63
CA GLU A 31 -1.83 11.67 1.44
C GLU A 31 -2.48 10.50 0.71
N GLU A 32 -2.78 10.66 -0.59
CA GLU A 32 -3.34 9.59 -1.43
C GLU A 32 -2.35 8.44 -1.61
N LEU A 33 -1.06 8.74 -1.67
CA LEU A 33 0.00 7.73 -1.71
C LEU A 33 0.06 6.90 -0.42
N ILE A 34 -0.07 7.53 0.75
CA ILE A 34 -0.19 6.84 2.04
C ILE A 34 -1.42 5.92 2.03
N GLN A 35 -2.58 6.40 1.57
CA GLN A 35 -3.79 5.57 1.48
C GLN A 35 -3.62 4.38 0.53
N ARG A 36 -2.90 4.57 -0.59
CA ARG A 36 -2.54 3.48 -1.51
C ARG A 36 -1.68 2.42 -0.82
N HIS A 37 -0.68 2.84 -0.02
CA HIS A 37 0.17 1.90 0.71
C HIS A 37 -0.62 1.12 1.78
N ILE A 38 -1.50 1.81 2.51
CA ILE A 38 -2.40 1.16 3.48
C ILE A 38 -3.29 0.13 2.78
N LEU A 39 -3.91 0.49 1.64
CA LEU A 39 -4.72 -0.43 0.86
C LEU A 39 -3.91 -1.64 0.38
N GLY A 40 -2.69 -1.42 -0.12
CA GLY A 40 -1.80 -2.48 -0.58
C GLY A 40 -1.47 -3.48 0.53
N LEU A 41 -1.17 -2.98 1.73
CA LEU A 41 -0.88 -3.80 2.91
C LEU A 41 -2.12 -4.60 3.37
N ARG A 42 -3.29 -3.95 3.42
CA ARG A 42 -4.57 -4.60 3.73
C ARG A 42 -4.92 -5.68 2.72
N PHE A 43 -4.76 -5.37 1.44
CA PHE A 43 -5.00 -6.31 0.34
C PHE A 43 -4.07 -7.53 0.43
N PHE A 44 -2.78 -7.31 0.65
CA PHE A 44 -1.83 -8.41 0.83
C PHE A 44 -2.19 -9.31 2.02
N ASN A 45 -2.54 -8.74 3.17
CA ASN A 45 -2.95 -9.49 4.34
C ASN A 45 -4.29 -10.21 4.12
N PHE A 46 -5.25 -9.58 3.46
CA PHE A 46 -6.50 -10.23 3.07
C PHE A 46 -6.24 -11.46 2.18
N ILE A 47 -5.42 -11.31 1.13
CA ILE A 47 -5.08 -12.42 0.24
C ILE A 47 -4.36 -13.56 0.96
N LYS A 48 -3.52 -13.27 1.95
CA LYS A 48 -2.82 -14.32 2.74
C LYS A 48 -3.78 -15.28 3.44
N GLU A 49 -4.91 -14.78 3.92
CA GLU A 49 -5.91 -15.56 4.65
C GLU A 49 -6.79 -16.44 3.73
N LEU A 50 -6.77 -16.20 2.41
CA LEU A 50 -7.60 -16.95 1.46
C LEU A 50 -7.01 -18.32 1.11
N PRO A 51 -7.86 -19.27 0.70
CA PRO A 51 -7.43 -20.52 0.06
C PRO A 51 -6.58 -20.23 -1.19
N ILE A 52 -5.59 -21.09 -1.48
CA ILE A 52 -4.64 -20.92 -2.59
C ILE A 52 -5.35 -20.66 -3.93
N ASN A 53 -6.40 -21.40 -4.22
CA ASN A 53 -7.17 -21.33 -5.46
C ASN A 53 -8.00 -20.04 -5.61
N GLU A 54 -8.15 -19.26 -4.54
CA GLU A 54 -8.91 -18.01 -4.54
C GLU A 54 -8.00 -16.76 -4.57
N LYS A 55 -6.73 -16.89 -4.20
CA LYS A 55 -5.81 -15.75 -4.01
C LYS A 55 -5.64 -14.86 -5.23
N THR A 56 -5.79 -15.41 -6.43
CA THR A 56 -5.64 -14.68 -7.70
C THR A 56 -6.96 -14.06 -8.21
N ASN A 57 -8.07 -14.31 -7.51
CA ASN A 57 -9.41 -13.88 -7.93
C ASN A 57 -9.74 -12.44 -7.50
N PHE A 58 -8.81 -11.71 -6.92
CA PHE A 58 -9.08 -10.39 -6.38
C PHE A 58 -8.18 -9.32 -6.98
N SER A 59 -8.68 -8.09 -6.98
CA SER A 59 -7.88 -6.89 -7.26
C SER A 59 -8.16 -5.80 -6.24
N ALA A 60 -7.14 -5.00 -5.95
CA ALA A 60 -7.28 -3.77 -5.18
C ALA A 60 -7.05 -2.58 -6.09
N SER A 61 -7.91 -1.57 -6.01
CA SER A 61 -7.79 -0.35 -6.84
C SER A 61 -8.01 0.90 -6.02
N CYS A 62 -7.25 1.95 -6.31
CA CYS A 62 -7.43 3.30 -5.77
C CYS A 62 -7.10 4.35 -6.83
N ILE A 63 -7.56 5.58 -6.60
CA ILE A 63 -7.27 6.72 -7.45
C ILE A 63 -6.17 7.52 -6.76
N ILE A 64 -5.15 7.91 -7.53
CA ILE A 64 -4.02 8.71 -7.07
C ILE A 64 -3.91 9.93 -8.00
N SER A 65 -3.79 11.10 -7.41
CA SER A 65 -3.55 12.35 -8.11
C SER A 65 -2.06 12.59 -8.29
N PHE A 66 -1.65 12.92 -9.51
CA PHE A 66 -0.28 13.23 -9.87
C PHE A 66 -0.17 14.66 -10.37
N TYR A 67 0.86 15.36 -9.95
CA TYR A 67 1.18 16.69 -10.43
C TYR A 67 2.01 16.59 -11.72
N ARG A 68 1.55 17.27 -12.76
CA ARG A 68 2.25 17.30 -14.04
C ARG A 68 3.49 18.18 -13.92
N THR A 69 4.64 17.68 -14.39
CA THR A 69 5.90 18.43 -14.35
C THR A 69 5.77 19.72 -15.17
N GLY A 70 6.09 20.85 -14.55
CA GLY A 70 6.09 22.17 -15.24
C GLY A 70 4.70 22.81 -15.40
N SER A 71 3.63 22.24 -14.85
CA SER A 71 2.31 22.84 -14.80
C SER A 71 1.65 22.62 -13.42
N ASN A 72 0.61 23.42 -13.12
CA ASN A 72 -0.22 23.22 -11.94
C ASN A 72 -1.36 22.21 -12.20
N GLU A 73 -1.32 21.50 -13.30
CA GLU A 73 -2.34 20.52 -13.64
C GLU A 73 -2.17 19.24 -12.84
N THR A 74 -3.30 18.72 -12.38
CA THR A 74 -3.37 17.44 -11.68
C THR A 74 -4.06 16.42 -12.57
N ILE A 75 -3.44 15.27 -12.76
CA ILE A 75 -4.05 14.14 -13.46
C ILE A 75 -4.41 13.06 -12.46
N LYS A 76 -5.54 12.40 -12.67
CA LYS A 76 -5.98 11.27 -11.86
C LYS A 76 -5.61 9.95 -12.53
N ILE A 77 -5.01 9.07 -11.78
CA ILE A 77 -4.58 7.74 -12.23
C ILE A 77 -5.29 6.68 -11.39
N LEU A 78 -5.92 5.73 -12.05
CA LEU A 78 -6.40 4.51 -11.41
C LEU A 78 -5.22 3.55 -11.27
N HIS A 79 -4.81 3.32 -10.03
CA HIS A 79 -3.83 2.29 -9.68
C HIS A 79 -4.57 1.01 -9.33
N THR A 80 -4.17 -0.12 -9.93
CA THR A 80 -4.75 -1.43 -9.63
C THR A 80 -3.65 -2.44 -9.37
N THR A 81 -3.77 -3.17 -8.26
CA THR A 81 -2.87 -4.27 -7.88
C THR A 81 -3.59 -5.60 -8.02
N ARG A 82 -2.94 -6.60 -8.64
CA ARG A 82 -3.40 -7.99 -8.75
C ARG A 82 -2.27 -8.95 -8.46
N TYR A 83 -2.62 -10.12 -7.93
CA TYR A 83 -1.69 -11.24 -7.78
C TYR A 83 -1.99 -12.31 -8.83
N PHE A 84 -0.95 -12.82 -9.50
CA PHE A 84 -1.10 -13.76 -10.62
C PHE A 84 -0.60 -15.16 -10.30
N SER A 85 0.31 -15.29 -9.36
CA SER A 85 0.91 -16.58 -9.03
C SER A 85 1.14 -16.72 -7.54
N CYS A 86 0.90 -17.90 -7.05
CA CYS A 86 1.22 -18.31 -5.69
C CYS A 86 2.07 -19.57 -5.72
N SER A 87 3.00 -19.73 -4.77
CA SER A 87 3.75 -20.97 -4.59
C SER A 87 2.82 -22.09 -4.11
N ASN A 88 3.28 -23.33 -4.19
CA ASN A 88 2.58 -24.48 -3.62
C ASN A 88 2.33 -24.35 -2.10
N GLY A 89 3.14 -23.55 -1.41
CA GLY A 89 2.94 -23.18 0.00
C GLY A 89 1.97 -21.99 0.21
N GLY A 90 1.35 -21.47 -0.84
CA GLY A 90 0.38 -20.38 -0.77
C GLY A 90 0.97 -18.97 -0.64
N SER A 91 2.29 -18.83 -0.75
CA SER A 91 2.93 -17.51 -0.77
C SER A 91 2.73 -16.83 -2.14
N VAL A 92 2.43 -15.54 -2.13
CA VAL A 92 2.37 -14.72 -3.36
C VAL A 92 3.77 -14.63 -3.97
N ILE A 93 3.88 -14.94 -5.26
CA ILE A 93 5.15 -14.88 -6.01
C ILE A 93 5.19 -13.67 -6.92
N LEU A 94 4.07 -13.35 -7.59
CA LEU A 94 4.01 -12.30 -8.61
C LEU A 94 2.82 -11.38 -8.35
N GLY A 95 3.12 -10.10 -8.18
CA GLY A 95 2.14 -9.02 -8.15
C GLY A 95 2.32 -8.12 -9.37
N LEU A 96 1.22 -7.65 -9.94
CA LEU A 96 1.18 -6.67 -11.02
C LEU A 96 0.48 -5.42 -10.54
N CYS A 97 1.17 -4.28 -10.67
CA CYS A 97 0.60 -2.96 -10.52
C CYS A 97 0.35 -2.36 -11.91
N THR A 98 -0.86 -1.89 -12.15
CA THR A 98 -1.21 -1.17 -13.38
C THR A 98 -1.65 0.25 -13.06
N TYR A 99 -1.30 1.17 -13.95
CA TYR A 99 -1.63 2.58 -13.87
C TYR A 99 -2.37 2.98 -15.14
N SER A 100 -3.58 3.49 -15.01
CA SER A 100 -4.39 3.94 -16.15
C SER A 100 -5.02 5.30 -15.88
N PRO A 101 -5.21 6.15 -16.90
CA PRO A 101 -5.90 7.42 -16.71
C PRO A 101 -7.28 7.22 -16.13
N TYR A 102 -7.68 8.09 -15.22
CA TYR A 102 -9.01 8.07 -14.63
C TYR A 102 -9.76 9.35 -14.98
N PHE A 103 -10.86 9.21 -15.70
CA PHE A 103 -11.69 10.32 -16.18
C PHE A 103 -13.03 10.45 -15.43
N GLY A 104 -13.24 9.65 -14.39
CA GLY A 104 -14.46 9.69 -13.62
C GLY A 104 -14.53 10.89 -12.66
N SER A 105 -15.74 11.27 -12.29
CA SER A 105 -16.01 12.36 -11.35
C SER A 105 -15.91 11.99 -9.88
N HIS A 106 -15.77 10.70 -9.55
CA HIS A 106 -15.71 10.25 -8.19
C HIS A 106 -14.35 10.56 -7.56
N ASN A 107 -14.38 11.33 -6.48
CA ASN A 107 -13.20 11.63 -5.66
C ASN A 107 -13.05 10.67 -4.46
N LYS A 108 -13.52 9.43 -4.57
CA LYS A 108 -13.33 8.49 -3.46
C LYS A 108 -11.85 8.13 -3.36
N GLN A 109 -11.18 8.73 -2.38
CA GLN A 109 -9.83 8.42 -1.96
C GLN A 109 -9.74 7.00 -1.36
N ASP A 110 -10.88 6.46 -0.92
CA ASP A 110 -10.96 5.11 -0.38
C ASP A 110 -10.80 4.08 -1.50
N GLY A 111 -9.74 3.31 -1.41
CA GLY A 111 -9.53 2.19 -2.32
C GLY A 111 -10.56 1.06 -2.09
N ILE A 112 -10.75 0.24 -3.11
CA ILE A 112 -11.68 -0.89 -3.10
C ILE A 112 -10.94 -2.20 -3.40
N ILE A 113 -11.44 -3.30 -2.82
CA ILE A 113 -11.05 -4.66 -3.19
C ILE A 113 -12.25 -5.32 -3.87
N VAL A 114 -12.03 -5.90 -5.05
CA VAL A 114 -13.09 -6.52 -5.86
C VAL A 114 -12.74 -7.99 -6.11
N ASN A 115 -13.75 -8.86 -5.98
CA ASN A 115 -13.67 -10.23 -6.46
C ASN A 115 -13.92 -10.22 -7.98
N LEU A 116 -12.92 -10.61 -8.76
CA LEU A 116 -12.95 -10.57 -10.23
C LEU A 116 -13.83 -11.65 -10.86
N VAL A 117 -14.19 -12.68 -10.07
CA VAL A 117 -15.07 -13.78 -10.54
C VAL A 117 -16.53 -13.38 -10.37
N THR A 118 -16.88 -12.80 -9.22
CA THR A 118 -18.27 -12.43 -8.91
C THR A 118 -18.61 -10.97 -9.23
N GLY A 119 -17.60 -10.11 -9.38
CA GLY A 119 -17.77 -8.66 -9.51
C GLY A 119 -18.11 -7.95 -8.19
N GLU A 120 -18.18 -8.67 -7.09
CA GLU A 120 -18.54 -8.09 -5.79
C GLU A 120 -17.40 -7.30 -5.16
N THR A 121 -17.73 -6.14 -4.60
CA THR A 121 -16.80 -5.36 -3.79
C THR A 121 -16.74 -5.92 -2.37
N ILE A 122 -15.54 -6.20 -1.90
CA ILE A 122 -15.30 -6.66 -0.54
C ILE A 122 -15.56 -5.51 0.43
N ARG A 123 -16.37 -5.74 1.43
CA ARG A 123 -16.71 -4.74 2.45
C ARG A 123 -15.44 -4.32 3.21
N ARG A 124 -15.31 -3.02 3.44
CA ARG A 124 -14.15 -2.40 4.10
C ARG A 124 -13.81 -3.06 5.45
N ASN A 125 -14.80 -3.35 6.26
CA ASN A 125 -14.60 -3.99 7.56
C ASN A 125 -13.96 -5.38 7.49
N VAL A 126 -14.09 -6.09 6.36
CA VAL A 126 -13.49 -7.42 6.17
C VAL A 126 -11.96 -7.32 6.09
N TYR A 127 -11.44 -6.42 5.27
CA TYR A 127 -9.99 -6.27 5.12
C TYR A 127 -9.38 -5.36 6.20
N GLU A 128 -10.13 -4.44 6.81
CA GLU A 128 -9.70 -3.69 7.99
C GLU A 128 -9.55 -4.58 9.24
N ALA A 129 -10.30 -5.67 9.33
CA ALA A 129 -10.07 -6.66 10.38
C ALA A 129 -8.66 -7.26 10.33
N CYS A 130 -8.01 -7.26 9.15
CA CYS A 130 -6.62 -7.68 8.99
C CYS A 130 -5.62 -6.69 9.59
N ASP A 131 -5.98 -5.41 9.79
CA ASP A 131 -5.09 -4.39 10.37
C ASP A 131 -4.58 -4.80 11.75
N ARG A 132 -5.43 -5.46 12.55
CA ARG A 132 -5.06 -5.95 13.89
C ARG A 132 -4.01 -7.06 13.87
N LYS A 133 -3.78 -7.69 12.70
CA LYS A 133 -2.80 -8.75 12.52
C LYS A 133 -1.46 -8.22 12.01
N ILE A 134 -1.39 -6.96 11.58
CA ILE A 134 -0.18 -6.35 11.03
C ILE A 134 0.84 -6.10 12.12
N LEU A 135 0.38 -5.58 13.25
CA LEU A 135 1.21 -5.28 14.41
C LEU A 135 0.72 -6.07 15.62
N SER A 136 1.66 -6.66 16.36
CA SER A 136 1.36 -7.25 17.66
C SER A 136 0.87 -6.16 18.62
N ARG A 137 0.13 -6.56 19.66
CA ARG A 137 -0.31 -5.65 20.72
C ARG A 137 0.86 -4.81 21.27
N ARG A 138 2.03 -5.44 21.46
CA ARG A 138 3.22 -4.77 21.97
C ARG A 138 3.79 -3.75 21.00
N GLN A 139 3.78 -4.05 19.71
CA GLN A 139 4.19 -3.11 18.67
C GLN A 139 3.25 -1.91 18.59
N LEU A 140 1.94 -2.11 18.73
CA LEU A 140 0.95 -1.01 18.79
C LEU A 140 1.16 -0.10 20.00
N GLU A 141 1.44 -0.67 21.19
CA GLU A 141 1.76 0.11 22.39
C GLU A 141 3.01 0.99 22.17
N ILE A 142 4.06 0.40 21.63
CA ILE A 142 5.31 1.12 21.33
C ILE A 142 5.08 2.20 20.26
N LEU A 143 4.38 1.87 19.17
CA LEU A 143 4.07 2.81 18.09
C LEU A 143 3.26 4.01 18.60
N SER A 144 2.29 3.77 19.50
CA SER A 144 1.48 4.86 20.10
C SER A 144 2.31 5.82 20.95
N LEU A 145 3.36 5.33 21.60
CA LEU A 145 4.29 6.18 22.38
C LEU A 145 5.27 6.92 21.46
N ILE A 146 5.72 6.28 20.38
CA ILE A 146 6.54 6.92 19.35
C ILE A 146 5.77 8.09 18.70
N ALA A 147 4.51 7.88 18.34
CA ALA A 147 3.66 8.92 17.75
C ALA A 147 3.46 10.13 18.69
N LYS A 148 3.60 9.93 20.01
CA LYS A 148 3.58 11.00 21.01
C LYS A 148 4.95 11.65 21.23
N GLY A 149 5.97 11.27 20.46
CA GLY A 149 7.33 11.80 20.58
C GLY A 149 8.12 11.25 21.78
N VAL A 150 7.67 10.14 22.40
CA VAL A 150 8.35 9.59 23.59
C VAL A 150 9.68 8.93 23.18
N PRO A 151 10.82 9.29 23.83
CA PRO A 151 12.12 8.70 23.53
C PRO A 151 12.19 7.21 23.89
N SER A 152 13.02 6.42 23.18
CA SER A 152 13.14 4.97 23.40
C SER A 152 13.45 4.57 24.85
N LYS A 153 14.28 5.37 25.56
CA LYS A 153 14.60 5.13 26.98
C LYS A 153 13.34 5.21 27.84
N GLN A 154 12.54 6.25 27.67
CA GLN A 154 11.32 6.44 28.44
C GLN A 154 10.25 5.42 28.07
N ILE A 155 10.19 5.00 26.78
CA ILE A 155 9.33 3.88 26.36
C ILE A 155 9.73 2.60 27.09
N ALA A 156 11.03 2.31 27.19
CA ALA A 156 11.55 1.15 27.89
C ALA A 156 11.14 1.15 29.38
N ASP A 157 11.29 2.28 30.05
CA ASP A 157 10.90 2.46 31.45
C ASP A 157 9.38 2.29 31.63
N ASN A 158 8.56 2.95 30.79
CA ASN A 158 7.09 2.88 30.85
C ASN A 158 6.54 1.47 30.63
N LEU A 159 7.23 0.69 29.83
CA LEU A 159 6.80 -0.66 29.43
C LEU A 159 7.52 -1.78 30.14
N ASN A 160 8.44 -1.48 31.10
CA ASN A 160 9.29 -2.42 31.81
C ASN A 160 10.03 -3.39 30.90
N ILE A 161 10.69 -2.88 29.86
CA ILE A 161 11.52 -3.65 28.92
C ILE A 161 12.85 -2.95 28.68
N SER A 162 13.80 -3.65 28.05
CA SER A 162 15.09 -3.02 27.71
C SER A 162 14.94 -2.02 26.55
N VAL A 163 15.82 -1.02 26.54
CA VAL A 163 15.94 -0.09 25.39
C VAL A 163 16.27 -0.84 24.12
N TYR A 164 17.06 -1.91 24.19
CA TYR A 164 17.35 -2.80 23.08
C TYR A 164 16.06 -3.43 22.50
N THR A 165 15.16 -3.92 23.37
CA THR A 165 13.87 -4.47 22.96
C THR A 165 12.99 -3.42 22.28
N VAL A 166 12.96 -2.20 22.79
CA VAL A 166 12.23 -1.08 22.14
C VAL A 166 12.80 -0.81 20.75
N ASN A 167 14.13 -0.70 20.63
CA ASN A 167 14.77 -0.43 19.34
C ASN A 167 14.56 -1.57 18.34
N ARG A 168 14.54 -2.82 18.77
CA ARG A 168 14.18 -3.96 17.93
C ARG A 168 12.74 -3.82 17.41
N HIS A 169 11.78 -3.54 18.29
CA HIS A 169 10.40 -3.30 17.85
C HIS A 169 10.26 -2.13 16.88
N ARG A 170 11.06 -1.05 17.04
CA ARG A 170 11.09 0.08 16.09
C ARG A 170 11.63 -0.30 14.71
N GLN A 171 12.48 -1.30 14.63
CA GLN A 171 12.98 -1.84 13.36
C GLN A 171 11.99 -2.80 12.69
N ASP A 172 11.18 -3.49 13.52
CA ASP A 172 10.19 -4.47 13.08
C ASP A 172 8.83 -3.84 12.70
N ILE A 173 8.60 -2.55 13.03
CA ILE A 173 7.42 -1.73 12.69
C ILE A 173 7.64 -0.99 11.38
#